data_2f21d5ba5590312cdb3dbf5503cfca2c
#
_entry.id   2f21d5ba5590312cdb3dbf5503cfca2c
#
_cell.length_a   1.000
_cell.length_b   1.000
_cell.length_c   1.000
_cell.angle_alpha   90.00
_cell.angle_beta   90.00
_cell.angle_gamma   90.00
#
_symmetry.space_group_name_H-M   'P 1'
#
loop_
_entity.id
_entity.type
_entity.pdbx_description
1 polymer ?
#
loop_
_entity_poly.entity_id
_entity_poly.type
_entity_poly.pdbx_seq_one_letter_code
_entity_poly.pdbx_strand_id
1 'polypeptide(L)'
;MKFARFEINGWQSYAVVEGDQLRVIQGDLFGQHHFTDARYPINSVKILPPTQPTSYWAIGLNYADHVAHQIENLDAERIAKDAQAFMPWQKGVSCIIGQGDTVILPAESDYVHYEGELVIVIGKPARRITPEEAPSFILGYTCGNDISSEGSWHDDPSNWRKKTSDTFGPVGPWIETDLDPQSVDIITRVNGKETDKGSTSGMTFGCYETVSRISQFVTLHPGDLILTGAPGAVEALQPGDIVDVEIPEIGCLSNVVAAE
;
A
#
# COMPACT_ATOMS: atom_id res chain seq x y z
N MET A 1 -6.13 -6.64 -15.67
CA MET A 1 -4.80 -6.43 -16.33
C MET A 1 -3.80 -5.93 -15.32
N LYS A 2 -2.53 -6.39 -15.40
CA LYS A 2 -1.47 -5.91 -14.49
C LYS A 2 -0.61 -4.85 -15.17
N PHE A 3 -0.51 -3.66 -14.58
CA PHE A 3 0.32 -2.56 -15.07
C PHE A 3 1.50 -2.34 -14.14
N ALA A 4 2.72 -2.43 -14.66
CA ALA A 4 3.96 -2.14 -13.95
C ALA A 4 4.57 -0.81 -14.41
N ARG A 5 5.19 -0.09 -13.47
CA ARG A 5 6.12 0.98 -13.78
C ARG A 5 7.54 0.45 -13.63
N PHE A 6 8.40 0.71 -14.58
CA PHE A 6 9.75 0.12 -14.60
C PHE A 6 10.81 1.12 -15.09
N GLU A 7 12.05 0.79 -14.78
CA GLU A 7 13.23 1.51 -15.26
C GLU A 7 14.24 0.56 -15.90
N ILE A 8 14.80 0.99 -17.04
CA ILE A 8 15.92 0.35 -17.70
C ILE A 8 16.89 1.40 -18.25
N ASN A 9 18.17 1.34 -17.88
CA ASN A 9 19.21 2.29 -18.31
C ASN A 9 18.83 3.78 -18.10
N GLY A 10 18.15 4.10 -17.00
CA GLY A 10 17.69 5.47 -16.69
C GLY A 10 16.43 5.91 -17.42
N TRP A 11 15.86 5.07 -18.30
CA TRP A 11 14.58 5.34 -18.93
C TRP A 11 13.45 4.67 -18.15
N GLN A 12 12.40 5.42 -17.84
CA GLN A 12 11.24 4.95 -17.11
C GLN A 12 9.99 4.93 -18.01
N SER A 13 9.17 3.90 -17.85
CA SER A 13 7.91 3.76 -18.57
C SER A 13 6.92 2.89 -17.81
N TYR A 14 5.69 2.87 -18.31
CA TYR A 14 4.68 1.89 -17.93
C TYR A 14 4.66 0.73 -18.93
N ALA A 15 4.24 -0.43 -18.45
CA ALA A 15 4.04 -1.62 -19.25
C ALA A 15 2.88 -2.45 -18.73
N VAL A 16 2.26 -3.26 -19.59
CA VAL A 16 1.39 -4.36 -19.15
C VAL A 16 2.27 -5.59 -18.91
N VAL A 17 1.96 -6.32 -17.83
CA VAL A 17 2.64 -7.56 -17.46
C VAL A 17 2.01 -8.70 -18.26
N GLU A 18 2.80 -9.34 -19.13
CA GLU A 18 2.42 -10.51 -19.96
C GLU A 18 3.32 -11.70 -19.61
N GLY A 19 2.94 -12.50 -18.61
CA GLY A 19 3.78 -13.60 -18.09
C GLY A 19 5.06 -13.06 -17.45
N ASP A 20 6.22 -13.42 -17.99
CA ASP A 20 7.55 -12.95 -17.57
C ASP A 20 8.05 -11.72 -18.33
N GLN A 21 7.20 -11.11 -19.17
CA GLN A 21 7.52 -9.97 -20.01
C GLN A 21 6.72 -8.72 -19.62
N LEU A 22 7.34 -7.57 -19.81
CA LEU A 22 6.71 -6.25 -19.75
C LEU A 22 6.54 -5.73 -21.17
N ARG A 23 5.29 -5.62 -21.63
CA ARG A 23 4.96 -4.98 -22.91
C ARG A 23 4.77 -3.50 -22.70
N VAL A 24 5.61 -2.68 -23.32
CA VAL A 24 5.66 -1.23 -23.10
C VAL A 24 4.39 -0.53 -23.55
N ILE A 25 3.96 0.41 -22.73
CA ILE A 25 2.87 1.34 -23.01
C ILE A 25 3.47 2.67 -23.48
N GLN A 26 2.93 3.23 -24.55
CA GLN A 26 3.21 4.60 -24.98
C GLN A 26 2.00 5.48 -24.73
N GLY A 27 2.22 6.64 -24.13
CA GLY A 27 1.16 7.57 -23.71
C GLY A 27 1.05 7.64 -22.19
N ASP A 28 -0.12 8.04 -21.73
CA ASP A 28 -0.43 8.22 -20.31
C ASP A 28 -1.27 7.05 -19.79
N LEU A 29 -0.79 6.32 -18.77
CA LEU A 29 -1.53 5.21 -18.17
C LEU A 29 -2.91 5.63 -17.66
N PHE A 30 -3.03 6.85 -17.14
CA PHE A 30 -4.28 7.40 -16.60
C PHE A 30 -5.13 8.13 -17.65
N GLY A 31 -4.66 8.19 -18.89
CA GLY A 31 -5.30 8.86 -20.01
C GLY A 31 -5.31 8.00 -21.27
N GLN A 32 -4.91 8.61 -22.39
CA GLN A 32 -4.80 7.89 -23.66
C GLN A 32 -3.43 7.20 -23.79
N HIS A 33 -3.46 5.91 -24.00
CA HIS A 33 -2.27 5.11 -24.25
C HIS A 33 -2.54 3.99 -25.26
N HIS A 34 -1.46 3.42 -25.79
CA HIS A 34 -1.52 2.23 -26.64
C HIS A 34 -0.34 1.30 -26.32
N PHE A 35 -0.52 0.02 -26.59
CA PHE A 35 0.50 -0.99 -26.41
C PHE A 35 1.44 -0.97 -27.61
N THR A 36 2.75 -0.99 -27.35
CA THR A 36 3.79 -1.11 -28.38
C THR A 36 4.17 -2.57 -28.60
N ASP A 37 5.09 -2.83 -29.54
CA ASP A 37 5.69 -4.16 -29.71
C ASP A 37 6.94 -4.37 -28.84
N ALA A 38 7.44 -3.32 -28.19
CA ALA A 38 8.63 -3.41 -27.33
C ALA A 38 8.30 -4.22 -26.07
N ARG A 39 9.18 -5.16 -25.75
CA ARG A 39 9.08 -6.04 -24.58
C ARG A 39 10.40 -6.14 -23.86
N TYR A 40 10.35 -6.27 -22.54
CA TYR A 40 11.50 -6.49 -21.68
C TYR A 40 11.19 -7.62 -20.69
N PRO A 41 12.10 -8.57 -20.46
CA PRO A 41 11.97 -9.53 -19.37
C PRO A 41 11.88 -8.80 -18.03
N ILE A 42 10.97 -9.22 -17.14
CA ILE A 42 10.76 -8.57 -15.83
C ILE A 42 12.05 -8.54 -15.02
N ASN A 43 12.85 -9.61 -15.09
CA ASN A 43 14.11 -9.74 -14.35
C ASN A 43 15.27 -8.90 -14.95
N SER A 44 15.07 -8.22 -16.08
CA SER A 44 16.08 -7.37 -16.73
C SER A 44 15.91 -5.87 -16.42
N VAL A 45 14.89 -5.51 -15.67
CA VAL A 45 14.54 -4.13 -15.35
C VAL A 45 14.38 -3.93 -13.85
N LYS A 46 14.44 -2.68 -13.38
CA LYS A 46 14.02 -2.33 -12.04
C LYS A 46 12.50 -2.04 -12.06
N ILE A 47 11.75 -2.79 -11.25
CA ILE A 47 10.33 -2.46 -11.00
C ILE A 47 10.29 -1.28 -10.02
N LEU A 48 9.59 -0.24 -10.39
CA LEU A 48 9.42 0.99 -9.62
C LEU A 48 8.08 0.96 -8.85
N PRO A 49 7.90 1.85 -7.85
CA PRO A 49 6.57 2.09 -7.30
C PRO A 49 5.56 2.30 -8.43
N PRO A 50 4.36 1.69 -8.35
CA PRO A 50 3.44 1.62 -9.49
C PRO A 50 2.92 2.97 -9.94
N THR A 51 2.99 3.99 -9.08
CA THR A 51 2.62 5.37 -9.41
C THR A 51 3.60 6.38 -8.81
N GLN A 52 3.42 7.66 -9.18
CA GLN A 52 4.04 8.82 -8.53
C GLN A 52 2.90 9.68 -7.99
N PRO A 53 2.35 9.35 -6.80
CA PRO A 53 1.16 9.99 -6.30
C PRO A 53 1.41 11.44 -5.88
N THR A 54 0.36 12.25 -5.90
CA THR A 54 0.36 13.58 -5.26
C THR A 54 -0.06 13.49 -3.80
N SER A 55 -0.80 12.45 -3.43
CA SER A 55 -1.15 12.14 -2.05
C SER A 55 -1.11 10.63 -1.77
N TYR A 56 -0.70 10.27 -0.56
CA TYR A 56 -0.66 8.90 -0.06
C TYR A 56 -1.43 8.85 1.25
N TRP A 57 -2.61 8.24 1.21
CA TRP A 57 -3.52 8.11 2.33
C TRP A 57 -3.38 6.76 3.01
N ALA A 58 -3.69 6.71 4.30
CA ALA A 58 -3.81 5.48 5.05
C ALA A 58 -5.03 5.56 5.98
N ILE A 59 -5.60 4.40 6.31
CA ILE A 59 -6.79 4.27 7.17
C ILE A 59 -6.42 3.45 8.40
N GLY A 60 -6.54 4.05 9.58
CA GLY A 60 -6.27 3.37 10.85
C GLY A 60 -7.43 2.51 11.32
N LEU A 61 -7.09 1.42 12.03
CA LEU A 61 -8.03 0.57 12.78
C LEU A 61 -9.20 0.05 11.92
N ASN A 62 -8.95 -0.23 10.64
CA ASN A 62 -10.00 -0.58 9.69
C ASN A 62 -10.41 -2.07 9.71
N TYR A 63 -9.77 -2.90 10.56
CA TYR A 63 -10.09 -4.32 10.69
C TYR A 63 -10.38 -4.69 12.13
N ALA A 64 -11.46 -5.44 12.36
CA ALA A 64 -11.89 -5.82 13.71
C ALA A 64 -10.85 -6.69 14.44
N ASP A 65 -10.18 -7.59 13.71
CA ASP A 65 -9.17 -8.48 14.30
C ASP A 65 -7.91 -7.70 14.71
N HIS A 66 -7.48 -6.73 13.89
CA HIS A 66 -6.40 -5.81 14.25
C HIS A 66 -6.74 -4.99 15.49
N VAL A 67 -7.98 -4.47 15.57
CA VAL A 67 -8.49 -3.75 16.73
C VAL A 67 -8.46 -4.63 17.98
N ALA A 68 -8.89 -5.88 17.89
CA ALA A 68 -8.88 -6.82 19.02
C ALA A 68 -7.46 -7.04 19.55
N HIS A 69 -6.48 -7.18 18.65
CA HIS A 69 -5.07 -7.34 19.01
C HIS A 69 -4.48 -6.08 19.68
N GLN A 70 -4.84 -4.91 19.20
CA GLN A 70 -4.43 -3.62 19.79
C GLN A 70 -5.03 -3.42 21.19
N ILE A 71 -6.28 -3.83 21.42
CA ILE A 71 -6.98 -3.72 22.72
C ILE A 71 -6.27 -4.51 23.82
N GLU A 72 -5.65 -5.64 23.51
CA GLU A 72 -4.90 -6.43 24.50
C GLU A 72 -3.68 -5.69 25.08
N ASN A 73 -3.16 -4.70 24.36
CA ASN A 73 -1.90 -4.03 24.68
C ASN A 73 -2.04 -2.53 25.03
N LEU A 74 -3.21 -1.91 24.82
CA LEU A 74 -3.43 -0.47 24.97
C LEU A 74 -4.75 -0.14 25.68
N ASP A 75 -5.14 1.14 25.73
CA ASP A 75 -6.40 1.64 26.27
C ASP A 75 -7.60 1.12 25.47
N ALA A 76 -8.22 0.05 25.96
CA ALA A 76 -9.31 -0.67 25.30
C ALA A 76 -10.53 0.20 24.95
N GLU A 77 -10.93 1.14 25.85
CA GLU A 77 -12.10 2.00 25.61
C GLU A 77 -11.82 3.00 24.47
N ARG A 78 -10.63 3.56 24.45
CA ARG A 78 -10.20 4.50 23.42
C ARG A 78 -10.14 3.80 22.07
N ILE A 79 -9.49 2.65 21.97
CA ILE A 79 -9.31 1.90 20.71
C ILE A 79 -10.67 1.43 20.17
N ALA A 80 -11.54 0.89 21.02
CA ALA A 80 -12.88 0.47 20.60
C ALA A 80 -13.74 1.64 20.07
N LYS A 81 -13.54 2.85 20.61
CA LYS A 81 -14.19 4.06 20.11
C LYS A 81 -13.59 4.53 18.80
N ASP A 82 -12.27 4.54 18.71
CA ASP A 82 -11.54 4.98 17.53
C ASP A 82 -11.80 4.05 16.34
N ALA A 83 -11.91 2.73 16.56
CA ALA A 83 -12.26 1.74 15.53
C ALA A 83 -13.66 1.93 14.91
N GLN A 84 -14.56 2.66 15.57
CA GLN A 84 -15.86 3.03 15.00
C GLN A 84 -15.80 4.33 14.18
N ALA A 85 -14.69 5.05 14.25
CA ALA A 85 -14.49 6.29 13.52
C ALA A 85 -13.69 6.02 12.23
N PHE A 86 -14.04 6.69 11.15
CA PHE A 86 -13.22 6.71 9.95
C PHE A 86 -11.99 7.58 10.21
N MET A 87 -10.81 6.96 10.25
CA MET A 87 -9.55 7.60 10.66
C MET A 87 -8.54 7.68 9.51
N PRO A 88 -8.73 8.56 8.52
CA PRO A 88 -7.76 8.75 7.45
C PRO A 88 -6.64 9.70 7.90
N TRP A 89 -5.41 9.43 7.46
CA TRP A 89 -4.29 10.38 7.52
C TRP A 89 -3.45 10.32 6.25
N GLN A 90 -2.57 11.29 6.06
CA GLN A 90 -1.63 11.29 4.94
C GLN A 90 -0.27 10.77 5.38
N LYS A 91 0.25 9.77 4.66
CA LYS A 91 1.68 9.44 4.65
C LYS A 91 2.40 10.41 3.72
N GLY A 92 3.63 10.77 4.06
CA GLY A 92 4.46 11.53 3.14
C GLY A 92 4.80 10.72 1.90
N VAL A 93 4.58 11.29 0.72
CA VAL A 93 4.94 10.61 -0.53
C VAL A 93 6.45 10.34 -0.66
N SER A 94 7.28 11.04 0.14
CA SER A 94 8.73 10.83 0.22
C SER A 94 9.13 9.48 0.80
N CYS A 95 8.24 8.83 1.60
CA CYS A 95 8.52 7.53 2.18
C CYS A 95 8.33 6.36 1.20
N ILE A 96 7.80 6.61 0.00
CA ILE A 96 7.45 5.56 -0.96
C ILE A 96 8.70 4.91 -1.53
N ILE A 97 8.71 3.58 -1.45
CA ILE A 97 9.69 2.70 -2.11
C ILE A 97 8.96 1.59 -2.88
N GLY A 98 9.66 0.93 -3.79
CA GLY A 98 9.09 -0.12 -4.65
C GLY A 98 9.58 -1.52 -4.34
N GLN A 99 9.29 -2.42 -5.27
CA GLN A 99 9.71 -3.81 -5.25
C GLN A 99 11.24 -3.93 -5.14
N GLY A 100 11.72 -4.66 -4.13
CA GLY A 100 13.14 -4.93 -3.92
C GLY A 100 13.95 -3.76 -3.35
N ASP A 101 13.34 -2.61 -3.11
CA ASP A 101 13.99 -1.52 -2.40
C ASP A 101 14.11 -1.86 -0.89
N THR A 102 15.04 -1.23 -0.21
CA THR A 102 15.35 -1.52 1.21
C THR A 102 14.54 -0.65 2.15
N VAL A 103 13.89 -1.27 3.14
CA VAL A 103 13.32 -0.59 4.32
C VAL A 103 14.45 -0.28 5.30
N ILE A 104 14.62 0.98 5.67
CA ILE A 104 15.65 1.43 6.60
C ILE A 104 15.02 1.63 7.98
N LEU A 105 15.56 0.96 8.99
CA LEU A 105 15.16 1.13 10.38
C LEU A 105 15.92 2.33 10.96
N PRO A 106 15.23 3.43 11.36
CA PRO A 106 15.87 4.59 11.95
C PRO A 106 16.59 4.24 13.26
N ALA A 107 17.77 4.81 13.49
CA ALA A 107 18.59 4.54 14.68
C ALA A 107 17.87 4.91 15.99
N GLU A 108 16.96 5.88 15.95
CA GLU A 108 16.18 6.33 17.13
C GLU A 108 14.94 5.49 17.40
N SER A 109 14.64 4.49 16.58
CA SER A 109 13.43 3.66 16.72
C SER A 109 13.73 2.37 17.46
N ASP A 110 13.03 2.14 18.57
CA ASP A 110 13.16 0.91 19.35
C ASP A 110 12.34 -0.26 18.79
N TYR A 111 11.30 0.04 18.02
CA TYR A 111 10.38 -0.97 17.51
C TYR A 111 9.78 -0.53 16.18
N VAL A 112 10.17 -1.16 15.09
CA VAL A 112 9.59 -0.97 13.76
C VAL A 112 8.89 -2.25 13.35
N HIS A 113 7.67 -2.15 12.84
CA HIS A 113 6.88 -3.29 12.41
C HIS A 113 6.27 -3.08 11.02
N TYR A 114 5.84 -4.18 10.42
CA TYR A 114 5.14 -4.21 9.14
C TYR A 114 3.62 -4.15 9.36
N GLU A 115 2.89 -3.67 8.35
CA GLU A 115 1.44 -3.75 8.22
C GLU A 115 1.12 -4.00 6.74
N GLY A 116 0.94 -5.29 6.37
CA GLY A 116 0.60 -5.67 5.00
C GLY A 116 -0.83 -5.30 4.65
N GLU A 117 -1.02 -4.60 3.52
CA GLU A 117 -2.30 -3.98 3.16
C GLU A 117 -2.63 -4.10 1.67
N LEU A 118 -3.92 -4.08 1.35
CA LEU A 118 -4.40 -3.72 0.03
C LEU A 118 -4.28 -2.20 -0.15
N VAL A 119 -3.82 -1.76 -1.31
CA VAL A 119 -3.71 -0.34 -1.66
C VAL A 119 -4.60 -0.02 -2.86
N ILE A 120 -5.47 0.98 -2.72
CA ILE A 120 -6.28 1.49 -3.81
C ILE A 120 -5.46 2.47 -4.64
N VAL A 121 -5.54 2.35 -5.96
CA VAL A 121 -4.92 3.28 -6.93
C VAL A 121 -6.02 4.08 -7.62
N ILE A 122 -6.02 5.39 -7.45
CA ILE A 122 -7.00 6.28 -8.08
C ILE A 122 -6.72 6.41 -9.57
N GLY A 123 -7.76 6.29 -10.39
CA GLY A 123 -7.66 6.33 -11.86
C GLY A 123 -8.15 7.63 -12.49
N LYS A 124 -9.06 8.35 -11.82
CA LYS A 124 -9.65 9.61 -12.31
C LYS A 124 -9.82 10.61 -11.17
N PRO A 125 -9.84 11.92 -11.44
CA PRO A 125 -10.09 12.91 -10.41
C PRO A 125 -11.42 12.66 -9.70
N ALA A 126 -11.36 12.36 -8.38
CA ALA A 126 -12.52 12.03 -7.56
C ALA A 126 -12.79 13.13 -6.52
N ARG A 127 -13.96 13.75 -6.60
CA ARG A 127 -14.39 14.79 -5.66
C ARG A 127 -15.88 14.69 -5.41
N ARG A 128 -16.26 14.48 -4.13
CA ARG A 128 -17.66 14.33 -3.67
C ARG A 128 -18.43 13.23 -4.38
N ILE A 129 -17.77 12.10 -4.62
CA ILE A 129 -18.40 10.93 -5.23
C ILE A 129 -19.11 10.08 -4.18
N THR A 130 -20.08 9.27 -4.58
CA THR A 130 -20.74 8.29 -3.73
C THR A 130 -19.96 6.96 -3.72
N PRO A 131 -20.22 6.04 -2.77
CA PRO A 131 -19.60 4.71 -2.80
C PRO A 131 -19.94 3.92 -4.07
N GLU A 132 -21.14 4.08 -4.63
CA GLU A 132 -21.60 3.41 -5.85
C GLU A 132 -20.85 3.91 -7.11
N GLU A 133 -20.41 5.17 -7.09
CA GLU A 133 -19.62 5.76 -8.17
C GLU A 133 -18.14 5.38 -8.09
N ALA A 134 -17.63 5.11 -6.86
CA ALA A 134 -16.21 4.91 -6.59
C ALA A 134 -15.52 3.89 -7.52
N PRO A 135 -16.12 2.74 -7.90
CA PRO A 135 -15.49 1.80 -8.83
C PRO A 135 -15.05 2.43 -10.15
N SER A 136 -15.78 3.45 -10.63
CA SER A 136 -15.46 4.12 -11.89
C SER A 136 -14.28 5.11 -11.80
N PHE A 137 -13.83 5.43 -10.58
CA PHE A 137 -12.72 6.35 -10.28
C PHE A 137 -11.44 5.62 -9.84
N ILE A 138 -11.53 4.33 -9.53
CA ILE A 138 -10.40 3.48 -9.17
C ILE A 138 -9.80 2.90 -10.45
N LEU A 139 -8.46 2.96 -10.61
CA LEU A 139 -7.74 2.28 -11.69
C LEU A 139 -7.58 0.79 -11.38
N GLY A 140 -7.30 0.46 -10.14
CA GLY A 140 -7.03 -0.88 -9.67
C GLY A 140 -6.41 -0.88 -8.28
N TYR A 141 -5.71 -1.96 -7.96
CA TYR A 141 -5.19 -2.24 -6.63
C TYR A 141 -3.75 -2.75 -6.70
N THR A 142 -3.01 -2.56 -5.61
CA THR A 142 -1.64 -3.05 -5.45
C THR A 142 -1.40 -3.48 -4.01
N CYS A 143 -0.28 -4.17 -3.74
CA CYS A 143 0.14 -4.46 -2.37
C CYS A 143 0.83 -3.24 -1.77
N GLY A 144 0.73 -3.07 -0.46
CA GLY A 144 1.47 -2.08 0.30
C GLY A 144 1.89 -2.61 1.66
N ASN A 145 2.84 -1.91 2.25
CA ASN A 145 3.28 -2.18 3.62
C ASN A 145 3.33 -0.86 4.39
N ASP A 146 2.42 -0.65 5.33
CA ASP A 146 2.39 0.54 6.17
C ASP A 146 3.40 0.41 7.31
N ILE A 147 4.70 0.44 6.96
CA ILE A 147 5.78 0.35 7.96
C ILE A 147 5.56 1.42 9.02
N SER A 148 5.66 1.00 10.27
CA SER A 148 5.33 1.80 11.44
C SER A 148 6.40 1.66 12.51
N SER A 149 6.71 2.77 13.16
CA SER A 149 7.61 2.80 14.31
C SER A 149 6.85 3.12 15.58
N GLU A 150 7.09 2.34 16.62
CA GLU A 150 6.58 2.56 17.97
C GLU A 150 7.75 2.95 18.89
N GLY A 151 7.50 3.09 20.20
CA GLY A 151 8.55 3.32 21.19
C GLY A 151 8.78 4.79 21.53
N SER A 152 9.98 5.30 21.37
CA SER A 152 10.39 6.64 21.84
C SER A 152 9.61 7.82 21.21
N TRP A 153 8.78 7.55 20.23
CA TRP A 153 7.96 8.55 19.52
C TRP A 153 6.50 8.60 19.97
N HIS A 154 6.19 8.12 21.18
CA HIS A 154 4.84 8.21 21.76
C HIS A 154 4.27 9.62 21.81
N ASP A 155 5.13 10.64 21.82
CA ASP A 155 4.74 12.05 21.87
C ASP A 155 4.44 12.66 20.47
N ASP A 156 4.35 11.83 19.43
CA ASP A 156 4.00 12.28 18.07
C ASP A 156 2.50 12.04 17.75
N PRO A 157 1.62 13.00 18.12
CA PRO A 157 0.16 12.85 17.91
C PRO A 157 -0.24 12.90 16.44
N SER A 158 0.66 13.34 15.55
CA SER A 158 0.41 13.44 14.10
C SER A 158 0.84 12.21 13.31
N ASN A 159 1.52 11.26 13.96
CA ASN A 159 2.09 10.05 13.35
C ASN A 159 3.12 10.29 12.23
N TRP A 160 3.61 11.53 12.03
CA TRP A 160 4.48 11.81 10.88
C TRP A 160 5.81 11.05 10.96
N ARG A 161 6.45 10.99 12.12
CA ARG A 161 7.68 10.20 12.32
C ARG A 161 7.38 8.71 12.29
N LYS A 162 6.33 8.31 13.03
CA LYS A 162 5.91 6.93 13.17
C LYS A 162 5.61 6.28 11.82
N LYS A 163 4.96 7.00 10.91
CA LYS A 163 4.37 6.46 9.67
C LYS A 163 5.00 7.01 8.38
N THR A 164 5.87 8.05 8.46
CA THR A 164 6.34 8.79 7.26
C THR A 164 7.87 8.87 7.17
N SER A 165 8.61 8.21 8.06
CA SER A 165 10.06 8.10 7.92
C SER A 165 10.43 7.55 6.54
N ASP A 166 11.56 7.96 6.01
CA ASP A 166 12.03 7.50 4.70
C ASP A 166 11.95 5.98 4.59
N THR A 167 11.52 5.47 3.44
CA THR A 167 11.31 4.05 3.14
C THR A 167 10.12 3.36 3.83
N PHE A 168 9.32 4.05 4.64
CA PHE A 168 8.20 3.46 5.38
C PHE A 168 6.92 3.23 4.55
N GLY A 169 6.99 3.43 3.23
CA GLY A 169 5.85 3.26 2.31
C GLY A 169 6.14 2.32 1.14
N PRO A 170 6.55 1.06 1.36
CA PRO A 170 6.65 0.10 0.27
C PRO A 170 5.31 -0.07 -0.44
N VAL A 171 5.32 -0.04 -1.79
CA VAL A 171 4.13 -0.23 -2.63
C VAL A 171 4.48 -0.87 -3.96
N GLY A 172 3.69 -1.84 -4.41
CA GLY A 172 3.91 -2.58 -5.65
C GLY A 172 3.45 -4.04 -5.57
N PRO A 173 3.93 -4.92 -6.45
CA PRO A 173 4.89 -4.65 -7.54
C PRO A 173 4.24 -3.97 -8.75
N TRP A 174 2.93 -4.11 -8.97
CA TRP A 174 2.13 -3.58 -10.08
C TRP A 174 0.68 -3.33 -9.68
N ILE A 175 -0.09 -2.73 -10.56
CA ILE A 175 -1.51 -2.46 -10.39
C ILE A 175 -2.32 -3.55 -11.08
N GLU A 176 -3.19 -4.26 -10.36
CA GLU A 176 -4.19 -5.16 -10.94
C GLU A 176 -5.53 -4.43 -11.10
N THR A 177 -6.06 -4.39 -12.33
CA THR A 177 -7.29 -3.65 -12.66
C THR A 177 -8.56 -4.47 -12.56
N ASP A 178 -8.45 -5.81 -12.61
CA ASP A 178 -9.58 -6.72 -12.67
C ASP A 178 -9.83 -7.42 -11.32
N LEU A 179 -9.47 -6.76 -10.21
CA LEU A 179 -9.66 -7.25 -8.85
C LEU A 179 -11.01 -6.81 -8.29
N ASP A 180 -11.76 -7.76 -7.71
CA ASP A 180 -12.85 -7.44 -6.78
C ASP A 180 -12.28 -7.26 -5.37
N PRO A 181 -12.29 -6.04 -4.80
CA PRO A 181 -11.63 -5.78 -3.52
C PRO A 181 -12.42 -6.26 -2.30
N GLN A 182 -13.59 -6.87 -2.46
CA GLN A 182 -14.48 -7.17 -1.34
C GLN A 182 -14.06 -8.40 -0.54
N SER A 183 -13.28 -9.32 -1.14
CA SER A 183 -12.87 -10.56 -0.48
C SER A 183 -11.59 -11.09 -1.08
N VAL A 184 -10.48 -10.39 -0.85
CA VAL A 184 -9.14 -10.86 -1.23
C VAL A 184 -8.31 -11.15 0.02
N ASP A 185 -7.49 -12.19 -0.05
CA ASP A 185 -6.55 -12.54 1.00
C ASP A 185 -5.34 -11.59 0.96
N ILE A 186 -4.93 -11.11 2.14
CA ILE A 186 -3.68 -10.38 2.35
C ILE A 186 -2.81 -11.26 3.24
N ILE A 187 -1.62 -11.60 2.77
CA ILE A 187 -0.71 -12.51 3.46
C ILE A 187 0.62 -11.80 3.66
N THR A 188 1.06 -11.69 4.91
CA THR A 188 2.39 -11.15 5.22
C THR A 188 3.31 -12.26 5.68
N ARG A 189 4.55 -12.26 5.17
CA ARG A 189 5.60 -13.19 5.59
C ARG A 189 6.86 -12.42 5.98
N VAL A 190 7.52 -12.90 7.00
CA VAL A 190 8.87 -12.46 7.36
C VAL A 190 9.80 -13.67 7.23
N ASN A 191 10.85 -13.53 6.43
CA ASN A 191 11.81 -14.59 6.11
C ASN A 191 11.13 -15.89 5.60
N GLY A 192 10.07 -15.73 4.79
CA GLY A 192 9.29 -16.81 4.22
C GLY A 192 8.30 -17.49 5.17
N LYS A 193 8.28 -17.13 6.47
CA LYS A 193 7.30 -17.59 7.44
C LYS A 193 6.07 -16.69 7.40
N GLU A 194 4.86 -17.26 7.22
CA GLU A 194 3.60 -16.53 7.36
C GLU A 194 3.47 -16.00 8.80
N THR A 195 3.38 -14.69 8.95
CA THR A 195 3.29 -13.99 10.24
C THR A 195 1.93 -13.34 10.42
N ASP A 196 1.26 -13.02 9.31
CA ASP A 196 -0.10 -12.50 9.32
C ASP A 196 -0.87 -12.92 8.07
N LYS A 197 -2.18 -13.16 8.24
CA LYS A 197 -3.11 -13.41 7.15
C LYS A 197 -4.50 -12.91 7.52
N GLY A 198 -5.12 -12.18 6.60
CA GLY A 198 -6.50 -11.76 6.72
C GLY A 198 -7.15 -11.53 5.37
N SER A 199 -8.41 -11.09 5.39
CA SER A 199 -9.19 -10.84 4.18
C SER A 199 -9.82 -9.46 4.22
N THR A 200 -9.88 -8.79 3.07
CA THR A 200 -10.56 -7.50 2.91
C THR A 200 -12.03 -7.51 3.28
N SER A 201 -12.66 -8.70 3.35
CA SER A 201 -14.02 -8.86 3.88
C SER A 201 -14.17 -8.49 5.36
N GLY A 202 -13.05 -8.40 6.10
CA GLY A 202 -12.99 -7.94 7.49
C GLY A 202 -12.89 -6.43 7.67
N MET A 203 -12.86 -5.64 6.59
CA MET A 203 -12.82 -4.18 6.67
C MET A 203 -14.08 -3.60 7.28
N THR A 204 -13.92 -2.65 8.21
CA THR A 204 -15.02 -1.82 8.73
C THR A 204 -15.52 -0.85 7.65
N PHE A 205 -14.59 -0.21 6.95
CA PHE A 205 -14.86 0.68 5.83
C PHE A 205 -14.26 0.07 4.57
N GLY A 206 -15.09 -0.46 3.69
CA GLY A 206 -14.64 -1.08 2.43
C GLY A 206 -14.02 -0.06 1.47
N CYS A 207 -13.34 -0.54 0.42
CA CYS A 207 -12.59 0.29 -0.52
C CYS A 207 -13.42 1.42 -1.14
N TYR A 208 -14.64 1.14 -1.55
CA TYR A 208 -15.51 2.13 -2.21
C TYR A 208 -15.99 3.22 -1.26
N GLU A 209 -16.35 2.82 -0.03
CA GLU A 209 -16.71 3.75 1.02
C GLU A 209 -15.53 4.64 1.42
N THR A 210 -14.33 4.06 1.52
CA THR A 210 -13.09 4.77 1.82
C THR A 210 -12.79 5.88 0.81
N VAL A 211 -12.83 5.57 -0.49
CA VAL A 211 -12.64 6.57 -1.56
C VAL A 211 -13.71 7.65 -1.50
N SER A 212 -14.98 7.25 -1.34
CA SER A 212 -16.10 8.20 -1.21
C SER A 212 -15.87 9.17 -0.05
N ARG A 213 -15.60 8.66 1.16
CA ARG A 213 -15.43 9.47 2.38
C ARG A 213 -14.29 10.48 2.26
N ILE A 214 -13.11 10.08 1.76
CA ILE A 214 -11.98 10.99 1.54
C ILE A 214 -12.38 12.05 0.52
N SER A 215 -13.02 11.65 -0.58
CA SER A 215 -13.42 12.56 -1.67
C SER A 215 -14.40 13.64 -1.27
N GLN A 216 -15.12 13.49 -0.13
CA GLN A 216 -16.02 14.53 0.38
C GLN A 216 -15.27 15.83 0.71
N PHE A 217 -14.01 15.73 1.12
CA PHE A 217 -13.24 16.86 1.63
C PHE A 217 -12.03 17.20 0.75
N VAL A 218 -11.44 16.21 0.07
CA VAL A 218 -10.23 16.37 -0.76
C VAL A 218 -10.52 15.89 -2.18
N THR A 219 -9.89 16.49 -3.17
CA THR A 219 -9.85 15.92 -4.51
C THR A 219 -8.74 14.89 -4.57
N LEU A 220 -9.08 13.65 -4.84
CA LEU A 220 -8.12 12.60 -5.16
C LEU A 220 -7.77 12.69 -6.65
N HIS A 221 -6.50 12.52 -6.98
CA HIS A 221 -5.98 12.63 -8.36
C HIS A 221 -5.55 11.27 -8.91
N PRO A 222 -5.49 11.11 -10.24
CA PRO A 222 -4.96 9.90 -10.85
C PRO A 222 -3.57 9.57 -10.32
N GLY A 223 -3.37 8.32 -9.91
CA GLY A 223 -2.13 7.85 -9.31
C GLY A 223 -2.03 8.01 -7.79
N ASP A 224 -2.94 8.75 -7.14
CA ASP A 224 -3.01 8.79 -5.68
C ASP A 224 -3.27 7.41 -5.09
N LEU A 225 -2.70 7.16 -3.92
CA LEU A 225 -2.70 5.87 -3.24
C LEU A 225 -3.45 5.94 -1.92
N ILE A 226 -4.17 4.86 -1.58
CA ILE A 226 -4.85 4.73 -0.29
C ILE A 226 -4.58 3.34 0.28
N LEU A 227 -3.81 3.27 1.36
CA LEU A 227 -3.66 2.10 2.22
C LEU A 227 -4.97 1.87 2.97
N THR A 228 -5.47 0.64 2.99
CA THR A 228 -6.82 0.33 3.48
C THR A 228 -6.86 -0.21 4.91
N GLY A 229 -5.71 -0.28 5.59
CA GLY A 229 -5.54 -0.89 6.89
C GLY A 229 -5.02 -2.32 6.82
N ALA A 230 -4.37 -2.78 7.88
CA ALA A 230 -3.83 -4.12 8.03
C ALA A 230 -4.82 -5.05 8.78
N PRO A 231 -4.94 -6.33 8.38
CA PRO A 231 -5.94 -7.23 8.96
C PRO A 231 -5.58 -7.81 10.33
N GLY A 232 -4.31 -7.92 10.71
CA GLY A 232 -3.97 -8.75 11.86
C GLY A 232 -2.83 -8.26 12.75
N ALA A 233 -2.09 -9.22 13.29
CA ALA A 233 -1.00 -8.98 14.22
C ALA A 233 0.26 -8.46 13.53
N VAL A 234 1.06 -7.72 14.27
CA VAL A 234 2.32 -7.17 13.80
C VAL A 234 3.48 -7.63 14.70
N GLU A 235 4.64 -7.87 14.10
CA GLU A 235 5.87 -8.23 14.82
C GLU A 235 6.99 -7.26 14.43
N ALA A 236 7.99 -7.10 15.31
CA ALA A 236 9.12 -6.24 15.06
C ALA A 236 10.01 -6.78 13.93
N LEU A 237 10.40 -5.89 13.02
CA LEU A 237 11.39 -6.15 11.98
C LEU A 237 12.80 -6.01 12.53
N GLN A 238 13.71 -6.81 12.00
CA GLN A 238 15.14 -6.79 12.33
C GLN A 238 15.97 -6.54 11.07
N PRO A 239 17.15 -5.90 11.19
CA PRO A 239 18.07 -5.79 10.06
C PRO A 239 18.43 -7.17 9.50
N GLY A 240 18.29 -7.33 8.19
CA GLY A 240 18.48 -8.58 7.46
C GLY A 240 17.20 -9.34 7.17
N ASP A 241 16.07 -8.96 7.75
CA ASP A 241 14.78 -9.55 7.42
C ASP A 241 14.37 -9.28 5.96
N ILE A 242 13.59 -10.19 5.41
CA ILE A 242 12.86 -10.01 4.16
C ILE A 242 11.37 -10.02 4.53
N VAL A 243 10.68 -8.93 4.22
CA VAL A 243 9.24 -8.83 4.42
C VAL A 243 8.52 -8.89 3.08
N ASP A 244 7.57 -9.81 2.99
CA ASP A 244 6.76 -10.06 1.82
C ASP A 244 5.29 -9.76 2.13
N VAL A 245 4.64 -8.94 1.29
CA VAL A 245 3.19 -8.73 1.31
C VAL A 245 2.62 -9.31 0.03
N GLU A 246 1.86 -10.38 0.14
CA GLU A 246 1.26 -11.09 -0.97
C GLU A 246 -0.26 -10.92 -0.98
N ILE A 247 -0.77 -10.54 -2.14
CA ILE A 247 -2.18 -10.64 -2.50
C ILE A 247 -2.21 -11.52 -3.75
N PRO A 248 -2.74 -12.77 -3.67
CA PRO A 248 -2.57 -13.78 -4.74
C PRO A 248 -2.97 -13.30 -6.13
N GLU A 249 -4.02 -12.50 -6.23
CA GLU A 249 -4.52 -11.97 -7.50
C GLU A 249 -3.59 -10.87 -8.08
N ILE A 250 -2.87 -10.15 -7.20
CA ILE A 250 -1.93 -9.09 -7.59
C ILE A 250 -0.55 -9.68 -7.81
N GLY A 251 0.06 -10.17 -6.74
CA GLY A 251 1.43 -10.66 -6.69
C GLY A 251 2.03 -10.45 -5.31
N CYS A 252 3.36 -10.39 -5.23
CA CYS A 252 4.10 -10.28 -3.99
C CYS A 252 5.03 -9.05 -4.03
N LEU A 253 4.85 -8.14 -3.09
CA LEU A 253 5.75 -7.02 -2.80
C LEU A 253 6.78 -7.52 -1.78
N SER A 254 8.05 -7.48 -2.12
CA SER A 254 9.15 -7.99 -1.28
C SER A 254 10.19 -6.91 -1.05
N ASN A 255 10.57 -6.71 0.21
CA ASN A 255 11.55 -5.71 0.61
C ASN A 255 12.52 -6.28 1.65
N VAL A 256 13.79 -5.93 1.52
CA VAL A 256 14.83 -6.24 2.51
C VAL A 256 14.86 -5.14 3.57
N VAL A 257 15.13 -5.51 4.82
CA VAL A 257 15.24 -4.60 5.95
C VAL A 257 16.71 -4.37 6.28
N ALA A 258 17.11 -3.13 6.55
CA ALA A 258 18.46 -2.77 7.00
C ALA A 258 18.39 -1.74 8.13
N ALA A 259 19.44 -1.71 8.96
CA ALA A 259 19.65 -0.59 9.88
C ALA A 259 20.15 0.64 9.11
N GLU A 260 19.87 1.82 9.66
CA GLU A 260 20.44 3.10 9.21
C GLU A 260 21.97 3.16 9.35
#